data_4d6e4840d3ee74d12ea18a41275cd122
#
_entry.id   4d6e4840d3ee74d12ea18a41275cd122
#
_cell.length_a   1.000
_cell.length_b   1.000
_cell.length_c   1.000
_cell.angle_alpha   90.00
_cell.angle_beta   90.00
_cell.angle_gamma   90.00
#
_symmetry.space_group_name_H-M   'P 1'
#
loop_
_entity.id
_entity.type
_entity.pdbx_description
1 polymer ?
#
loop_
_entity_poly.entity_id
_entity_poly.type
_entity_poly.pdbx_seq_one_letter_code
_entity_poly.pdbx_strand_id
1 'polypeptide(L)'
;MHLKAKVMRRHRLNALGPLAWQPLFSSVKSEADTLGVGMAQQIQDRLDTIIENWPTDLPEGVIHADLFPNNVLFIGDKLTGLIDFYFACDDILAYDLGICLNSWCFEADGSFNLTKSRAMLKAYDKVRPLSDAEFKAIPVLAAGSAMRFFLTRLYDWIHTPTDALVSPKDPMEYWSILRFHQSVSGTATYGIDL
;
A
#
# COMPACT_ATOMS: atom_id res chain seq x y z
N MET A 1 5.69 -14.97 6.43
CA MET A 1 6.93 -14.37 5.93
C MET A 1 7.65 -13.61 7.04
N HIS A 2 7.11 -12.55 7.65
CA HIS A 2 7.77 -11.65 8.60
C HIS A 2 8.53 -12.37 9.74
N LEU A 3 7.91 -13.35 10.43
CA LEU A 3 8.59 -14.10 11.51
C LEU A 3 9.80 -14.91 11.02
N LYS A 4 9.76 -15.44 9.80
CA LYS A 4 10.87 -16.21 9.23
C LYS A 4 11.98 -15.31 8.69
N ALA A 5 11.66 -14.11 8.28
CA ALA A 5 12.63 -13.14 7.78
C ALA A 5 13.49 -12.49 8.88
N LYS A 6 13.13 -12.63 10.17
CA LYS A 6 13.92 -12.12 11.31
C LYS A 6 15.39 -12.58 11.33
N VAL A 7 15.72 -13.69 10.67
CA VAL A 7 17.08 -14.23 10.61
C VAL A 7 17.89 -13.73 9.41
N MET A 8 17.29 -12.91 8.56
CA MET A 8 17.99 -12.32 7.41
C MET A 8 19.06 -11.34 7.89
N ARG A 9 20.24 -11.41 7.25
CA ARG A 9 21.39 -10.57 7.58
C ARG A 9 21.61 -9.42 6.58
N ARG A 10 20.89 -9.47 5.44
CA ARG A 10 20.97 -8.42 4.43
C ARG A 10 19.81 -7.46 4.62
N HIS A 11 20.13 -6.19 4.62
CA HIS A 11 19.17 -5.10 4.77
C HIS A 11 19.09 -4.30 3.48
N ARG A 12 17.89 -3.93 3.10
CA ARG A 12 17.59 -3.07 1.96
C ARG A 12 16.53 -2.07 2.39
N LEU A 13 16.87 -0.79 2.35
CA LEU A 13 15.90 0.27 2.63
C LEU A 13 14.79 0.29 1.57
N ASN A 14 13.61 0.71 1.99
CA ASN A 14 12.47 0.89 1.08
C ASN A 14 12.72 2.09 0.15
N ALA A 15 13.10 1.80 -1.10
CA ALA A 15 13.29 2.84 -2.13
C ALA A 15 12.00 3.52 -2.57
N LEU A 16 10.83 2.97 -2.24
CA LEU A 16 9.51 3.52 -2.53
C LEU A 16 8.75 3.89 -1.24
N GLY A 17 9.48 4.11 -0.15
CA GLY A 17 8.94 4.58 1.12
C GLY A 17 8.64 6.08 1.12
N PRO A 18 8.17 6.63 2.26
CA PRO A 18 7.70 8.03 2.37
C PRO A 18 8.70 9.07 1.88
N LEU A 19 10.00 8.84 2.06
CA LEU A 19 11.03 9.77 1.59
C LEU A 19 11.12 9.89 0.06
N ALA A 20 10.64 8.87 -0.67
CA ALA A 20 10.64 8.86 -2.13
C ALA A 20 9.39 9.50 -2.74
N TRP A 21 8.31 9.65 -1.99
CA TRP A 21 7.02 10.06 -2.57
C TRP A 21 7.03 11.51 -3.05
N GLN A 22 7.58 12.44 -2.27
CA GLN A 22 7.65 13.85 -2.70
C GLN A 22 8.55 14.05 -3.94
N PRO A 23 9.76 13.47 -4.03
CA PRO A 23 10.56 13.49 -5.25
C PRO A 23 9.83 12.88 -6.46
N LEU A 24 9.18 11.72 -6.28
CA LEU A 24 8.42 11.06 -7.34
C LEU A 24 7.26 11.94 -7.83
N PHE A 25 6.47 12.52 -6.90
CA PHE A 25 5.40 13.44 -7.28
C PHE A 25 5.94 14.68 -7.99
N SER A 26 7.04 15.25 -7.51
CA SER A 26 7.65 16.44 -8.13
C SER A 26 8.05 16.21 -9.59
N SER A 27 8.42 14.98 -9.95
CA SER A 27 8.80 14.61 -11.32
C SER A 27 7.63 14.54 -12.31
N VAL A 28 6.38 14.46 -11.81
CA VAL A 28 5.16 14.33 -12.62
C VAL A 28 4.12 15.41 -12.32
N LYS A 29 4.46 16.37 -11.47
CA LYS A 29 3.52 17.39 -10.96
C LYS A 29 2.94 18.25 -12.06
N SER A 30 3.73 18.60 -13.09
CA SER A 30 3.30 19.44 -14.22
C SER A 30 2.21 18.76 -15.06
N GLU A 31 2.20 17.44 -15.13
CA GLU A 31 1.24 16.66 -15.91
C GLU A 31 0.06 16.13 -15.06
N ALA A 32 0.11 16.29 -13.73
CA ALA A 32 -0.91 15.74 -12.84
C ALA A 32 -2.33 16.25 -13.13
N ASP A 33 -2.46 17.49 -13.59
CA ASP A 33 -3.75 18.09 -13.95
C ASP A 33 -4.37 17.50 -15.24
N THR A 34 -3.64 16.65 -15.96
CA THR A 34 -4.21 15.86 -17.08
C THR A 34 -5.22 14.82 -16.57
N LEU A 35 -5.13 14.39 -15.30
CA LEU A 35 -6.10 13.52 -14.66
C LEU A 35 -7.38 14.25 -14.21
N GLY A 36 -7.34 15.58 -14.12
CA GLY A 36 -8.44 16.41 -13.69
C GLY A 36 -7.97 17.76 -13.15
N VAL A 37 -8.79 18.79 -13.30
CA VAL A 37 -8.44 20.14 -12.86
C VAL A 37 -8.16 20.18 -11.37
N GLY A 38 -7.00 20.73 -10.98
CA GLY A 38 -6.58 20.85 -9.58
C GLY A 38 -6.07 19.56 -8.93
N MET A 39 -5.80 18.52 -9.72
CA MET A 39 -5.24 17.27 -9.21
C MET A 39 -3.87 17.45 -8.57
N ALA A 40 -3.01 18.28 -9.15
CA ALA A 40 -1.69 18.54 -8.59
C ALA A 40 -1.77 19.07 -7.15
N GLN A 41 -2.70 19.97 -6.86
CA GLN A 41 -2.89 20.48 -5.50
C GLN A 41 -3.50 19.42 -4.59
N GLN A 42 -4.51 18.67 -5.04
CA GLN A 42 -5.13 17.62 -4.26
C GLN A 42 -4.13 16.50 -3.89
N ILE A 43 -3.22 16.13 -4.80
CA ILE A 43 -2.17 15.15 -4.53
C ILE A 43 -1.22 15.68 -3.47
N GLN A 44 -0.77 16.94 -3.59
CA GLN A 44 0.15 17.55 -2.62
C GLN A 44 -0.46 17.57 -1.23
N ASP A 45 -1.68 18.08 -1.08
CA ASP A 45 -2.37 18.19 0.23
C ASP A 45 -2.50 16.82 0.92
N ARG A 46 -2.82 15.78 0.12
CA ARG A 46 -2.95 14.42 0.65
C ARG A 46 -1.62 13.80 1.00
N LEU A 47 -0.60 14.05 0.19
CA LEU A 47 0.76 13.58 0.43
C LEU A 47 1.32 14.19 1.72
N ASP A 48 1.17 15.50 1.90
CA ASP A 48 1.60 16.22 3.10
C ASP A 48 0.90 15.65 4.34
N THR A 49 -0.42 15.47 4.27
CA THR A 49 -1.21 14.86 5.37
C THR A 49 -0.70 13.47 5.75
N ILE A 50 -0.39 12.62 4.77
CA ILE A 50 0.10 11.26 5.04
C ILE A 50 1.50 11.29 5.66
N ILE A 51 2.40 12.13 5.13
CA ILE A 51 3.77 12.26 5.63
C ILE A 51 3.78 12.79 7.07
N GLU A 52 2.99 13.82 7.36
CA GLU A 52 2.88 14.39 8.70
C GLU A 52 2.38 13.39 9.75
N ASN A 53 1.54 12.44 9.34
CA ASN A 53 0.96 11.42 10.22
C ASN A 53 1.67 10.06 10.11
N TRP A 54 2.76 9.96 9.36
CA TRP A 54 3.47 8.69 9.17
C TRP A 54 4.08 8.21 10.48
N PRO A 55 3.81 6.96 10.91
CA PRO A 55 4.29 6.46 12.19
C PRO A 55 5.80 6.20 12.15
N THR A 56 6.50 6.50 13.25
CA THR A 56 7.96 6.34 13.36
C THR A 56 8.40 5.24 14.33
N ASP A 57 7.52 4.82 15.26
CA ASP A 57 7.88 3.93 16.37
C ASP A 57 7.10 2.60 16.29
N LEU A 58 7.00 2.00 15.10
CA LEU A 58 6.37 0.71 14.91
C LEU A 58 7.39 -0.40 14.63
N PRO A 59 7.05 -1.66 14.91
CA PRO A 59 7.94 -2.79 14.61
C PRO A 59 8.31 -2.86 13.13
N GLU A 60 9.61 -2.89 12.87
CA GLU A 60 10.20 -2.98 11.53
C GLU A 60 10.77 -4.37 11.25
N GLY A 61 10.97 -4.66 9.98
CA GLY A 61 11.62 -5.86 9.48
C GLY A 61 11.40 -6.03 7.99
N VAL A 62 11.76 -7.20 7.48
CA VAL A 62 11.62 -7.49 6.05
C VAL A 62 10.16 -7.65 5.68
N ILE A 63 9.70 -6.79 4.78
CA ILE A 63 8.37 -6.82 4.15
C ILE A 63 8.48 -7.24 2.68
N HIS A 64 7.38 -7.71 2.10
CA HIS A 64 7.31 -8.02 0.68
C HIS A 64 7.19 -6.75 -0.18
N ALA A 65 6.45 -5.79 0.33
CA ALA A 65 6.16 -4.48 -0.27
C ALA A 65 5.40 -4.51 -1.61
N ASP A 66 4.95 -5.69 -2.08
CA ASP A 66 4.18 -5.86 -3.32
C ASP A 66 3.30 -7.13 -3.29
N LEU A 67 2.70 -7.46 -2.14
CA LEU A 67 1.95 -8.71 -1.95
C LEU A 67 0.53 -8.62 -2.53
N PHE A 68 0.46 -8.60 -3.84
CA PHE A 68 -0.77 -8.67 -4.63
C PHE A 68 -1.26 -10.12 -4.83
N PRO A 69 -2.53 -10.33 -5.20
CA PRO A 69 -3.06 -11.67 -5.49
C PRO A 69 -2.26 -12.48 -6.51
N ASN A 70 -1.74 -11.83 -7.54
CA ASN A 70 -0.93 -12.48 -8.58
C ASN A 70 0.49 -12.89 -8.11
N ASN A 71 0.93 -12.40 -6.95
CA ASN A 71 2.21 -12.77 -6.33
C ASN A 71 2.05 -13.88 -5.30
N VAL A 72 0.85 -14.46 -5.18
CA VAL A 72 0.53 -15.54 -4.22
C VAL A 72 0.02 -16.76 -4.97
N LEU A 73 0.71 -17.88 -4.82
CA LEU A 73 0.40 -19.12 -5.52
C LEU A 73 -0.42 -20.06 -4.63
N PHE A 74 -1.49 -20.61 -5.21
CA PHE A 74 -2.35 -21.60 -4.57
C PHE A 74 -2.44 -22.89 -5.39
N ILE A 75 -2.58 -24.03 -4.71
CA ILE A 75 -3.02 -25.30 -5.29
C ILE A 75 -4.27 -25.71 -4.53
N GLY A 76 -5.43 -25.63 -5.18
CA GLY A 76 -6.71 -25.65 -4.47
C GLY A 76 -6.77 -24.51 -3.44
N ASP A 77 -7.14 -24.82 -2.21
CA ASP A 77 -7.22 -23.84 -1.10
C ASP A 77 -5.90 -23.69 -0.32
N LYS A 78 -4.83 -24.37 -0.76
CA LYS A 78 -3.55 -24.36 -0.05
C LYS A 78 -2.61 -23.32 -0.67
N LEU A 79 -2.16 -22.37 0.14
CA LEU A 79 -1.06 -21.46 -0.23
C LEU A 79 0.22 -22.27 -0.38
N THR A 80 0.85 -22.17 -1.56
CA THR A 80 2.05 -22.96 -1.93
C THR A 80 3.27 -22.13 -2.19
N GLY A 81 3.11 -20.82 -2.43
CA GLY A 81 4.26 -19.96 -2.67
C GLY A 81 3.92 -18.47 -2.65
N LEU A 82 4.95 -17.69 -2.37
CA LEU A 82 5.01 -16.25 -2.61
C LEU A 82 6.12 -16.02 -3.62
N ILE A 83 5.87 -15.15 -4.59
CA ILE A 83 6.82 -14.83 -5.67
C ILE A 83 6.97 -13.31 -5.79
N ASP A 84 7.88 -12.85 -6.63
CA ASP A 84 8.15 -11.46 -6.95
C ASP A 84 8.57 -10.61 -5.73
N PHE A 85 9.69 -11.01 -5.12
CA PHE A 85 10.34 -10.28 -4.03
C PHE A 85 11.20 -9.09 -4.51
N TYR A 86 10.95 -8.56 -5.70
CA TYR A 86 11.74 -7.48 -6.28
C TYR A 86 11.76 -6.23 -5.39
N PHE A 87 10.62 -5.90 -4.79
CA PHE A 87 10.44 -4.75 -3.90
C PHE A 87 10.68 -5.06 -2.42
N ALA A 88 10.98 -6.32 -2.06
CA ALA A 88 11.20 -6.68 -0.67
C ALA A 88 12.30 -5.83 -0.04
N CYS A 89 12.03 -5.29 1.16
CA CYS A 89 12.88 -4.32 1.85
C CYS A 89 12.60 -4.35 3.36
N ASP A 90 13.43 -3.64 4.13
CA ASP A 90 13.17 -3.38 5.54
C ASP A 90 12.27 -2.15 5.67
N ASP A 91 11.13 -2.32 6.34
CA ASP A 91 10.16 -1.26 6.64
C ASP A 91 9.23 -1.69 7.78
N ILE A 92 8.27 -0.85 8.13
CA ILE A 92 7.22 -1.15 9.11
C ILE A 92 6.48 -2.43 8.70
N LEU A 93 6.46 -3.45 9.58
CA LEU A 93 5.80 -4.73 9.27
C LEU A 93 4.31 -4.57 8.96
N ALA A 94 3.61 -3.68 9.68
CA ALA A 94 2.21 -3.38 9.45
C ALA A 94 1.95 -2.65 8.12
N TYR A 95 2.98 -2.10 7.47
CA TYR A 95 2.85 -1.49 6.14
C TYR A 95 2.51 -2.53 5.06
N ASP A 96 3.07 -3.75 5.15
CA ASP A 96 2.66 -4.87 4.27
C ASP A 96 1.16 -5.20 4.40
N LEU A 97 0.58 -5.05 5.62
CA LEU A 97 -0.87 -5.20 5.79
C LEU A 97 -1.65 -4.09 5.08
N GLY A 98 -1.17 -2.85 5.12
CA GLY A 98 -1.76 -1.75 4.35
C GLY A 98 -1.77 -2.04 2.85
N ILE A 99 -0.68 -2.60 2.31
CA ILE A 99 -0.58 -3.04 0.91
C ILE A 99 -1.58 -4.17 0.62
N CYS A 100 -1.65 -5.17 1.51
CA CYS A 100 -2.60 -6.28 1.35
C CYS A 100 -4.06 -5.80 1.42
N LEU A 101 -4.41 -4.89 2.33
CA LEU A 101 -5.77 -4.32 2.39
C LEU A 101 -6.16 -3.68 1.06
N ASN A 102 -5.26 -2.92 0.46
CA ASN A 102 -5.50 -2.25 -0.83
C ASN A 102 -5.64 -3.23 -1.99
N SER A 103 -4.86 -4.31 -2.00
CA SER A 103 -4.81 -5.22 -3.14
C SER A 103 -5.78 -6.40 -3.04
N TRP A 104 -6.29 -6.73 -1.84
CA TRP A 104 -7.16 -7.90 -1.61
C TRP A 104 -8.56 -7.56 -1.12
N CYS A 105 -8.75 -6.38 -0.51
CA CYS A 105 -9.99 -6.05 0.17
C CYS A 105 -10.85 -5.02 -0.56
N PHE A 106 -10.50 -4.64 -1.78
CA PHE A 106 -11.37 -3.88 -2.66
C PHE A 106 -11.97 -4.80 -3.72
N GLU A 107 -13.27 -4.64 -3.99
CA GLU A 107 -13.97 -5.37 -5.03
C GLU A 107 -13.82 -4.68 -6.38
N ALA A 108 -14.23 -5.36 -7.46
CA ALA A 108 -14.09 -4.81 -8.81
C ALA A 108 -14.88 -3.51 -9.05
N ASP A 109 -15.91 -3.25 -8.25
CA ASP A 109 -16.68 -1.99 -8.26
C ASP A 109 -16.06 -0.87 -7.42
N GLY A 110 -14.89 -1.12 -6.81
CA GLY A 110 -14.17 -0.19 -5.95
C GLY A 110 -14.67 -0.15 -4.51
N SER A 111 -15.65 -0.98 -4.11
CA SER A 111 -16.14 -1.06 -2.74
C SER A 111 -15.15 -1.80 -1.83
N PHE A 112 -14.98 -1.31 -0.60
CA PHE A 112 -14.15 -1.97 0.40
C PHE A 112 -14.88 -3.13 1.06
N ASN A 113 -14.27 -4.32 1.04
CA ASN A 113 -14.83 -5.52 1.64
C ASN A 113 -14.36 -5.69 3.10
N LEU A 114 -15.17 -5.22 4.03
CA LEU A 114 -14.94 -5.32 5.47
C LEU A 114 -14.74 -6.77 5.94
N THR A 115 -15.44 -7.74 5.35
CA THR A 115 -15.33 -9.15 5.74
C THR A 115 -13.94 -9.72 5.40
N LYS A 116 -13.44 -9.43 4.20
CA LYS A 116 -12.08 -9.81 3.79
C LYS A 116 -11.02 -9.15 4.69
N SER A 117 -11.16 -7.85 4.95
CA SER A 117 -10.26 -7.09 5.81
C SER A 117 -10.19 -7.68 7.22
N ARG A 118 -11.34 -7.88 7.84
CA ARG A 118 -11.44 -8.49 9.19
C ARG A 118 -10.81 -9.89 9.23
N ALA A 119 -11.08 -10.72 8.22
CA ALA A 119 -10.51 -12.07 8.16
C ALA A 119 -8.98 -12.03 8.03
N MET A 120 -8.46 -11.16 7.19
CA MET A 120 -7.01 -10.97 6.95
C MET A 120 -6.31 -10.50 8.22
N LEU A 121 -6.80 -9.43 8.85
CA LEU A 121 -6.19 -8.86 10.05
C LEU A 121 -6.23 -9.84 11.23
N LYS A 122 -7.36 -10.53 11.46
CA LYS A 122 -7.46 -11.56 12.49
C LYS A 122 -6.54 -12.75 12.23
N ALA A 123 -6.38 -13.18 10.98
CA ALA A 123 -5.48 -14.28 10.64
C ALA A 123 -4.02 -13.91 10.85
N TYR A 124 -3.64 -12.69 10.51
CA TYR A 124 -2.30 -12.17 10.75
C TYR A 124 -2.00 -12.03 12.24
N ASP A 125 -2.92 -11.43 12.99
CA ASP A 125 -2.78 -11.20 14.43
C ASP A 125 -2.59 -12.50 15.23
N LYS A 126 -3.25 -13.60 14.85
CA LYS A 126 -3.03 -14.93 15.44
C LYS A 126 -1.60 -15.43 15.28
N VAL A 127 -0.88 -15.04 14.24
CA VAL A 127 0.48 -15.52 13.93
C VAL A 127 1.53 -14.56 14.48
N ARG A 128 1.31 -13.28 14.35
CA ARG A 128 2.11 -12.18 14.90
C ARG A 128 1.15 -11.16 15.51
N PRO A 129 0.99 -11.19 16.83
CA PRO A 129 0.14 -10.23 17.50
C PRO A 129 0.52 -8.79 17.15
N LEU A 130 -0.50 -8.00 16.82
CA LEU A 130 -0.36 -6.58 16.54
C LEU A 130 -0.55 -5.80 17.85
N SER A 131 0.29 -4.80 18.06
CA SER A 131 0.08 -3.84 19.15
C SER A 131 -1.06 -2.87 18.83
N ASP A 132 -1.60 -2.23 19.87
CA ASP A 132 -2.61 -1.17 19.70
C ASP A 132 -2.09 -0.04 18.79
N ALA A 133 -0.79 0.27 18.86
CA ALA A 133 -0.16 1.26 18.01
C ALA A 133 -0.18 0.85 16.54
N GLU A 134 0.10 -0.42 16.23
CA GLU A 134 0.03 -0.93 14.87
C GLU A 134 -1.41 -0.92 14.35
N PHE A 135 -2.38 -1.35 15.16
CA PHE A 135 -3.80 -1.27 14.77
C PHE A 135 -4.23 0.17 14.46
N LYS A 136 -3.88 1.13 15.33
CA LYS A 136 -4.19 2.55 15.12
C LYS A 136 -3.53 3.13 13.88
N ALA A 137 -2.38 2.59 13.47
CA ALA A 137 -1.65 3.04 12.29
C ALA A 137 -2.19 2.44 10.97
N ILE A 138 -2.99 1.39 10.98
CA ILE A 138 -3.51 0.76 9.75
C ILE A 138 -4.09 1.77 8.75
N PRO A 139 -4.94 2.74 9.16
CA PRO A 139 -5.51 3.71 8.21
C PRO A 139 -4.44 4.52 7.45
N VAL A 140 -3.47 5.08 8.17
CA VAL A 140 -2.42 5.89 7.54
C VAL A 140 -1.44 5.05 6.73
N LEU A 141 -1.12 3.83 7.17
CA LEU A 141 -0.28 2.90 6.42
C LEU A 141 -0.96 2.45 5.12
N ALA A 142 -2.26 2.17 5.15
CA ALA A 142 -3.04 1.84 3.96
C ALA A 142 -3.17 3.03 3.00
N ALA A 143 -3.38 4.25 3.53
CA ALA A 143 -3.38 5.48 2.73
C ALA A 143 -2.02 5.74 2.08
N GLY A 144 -0.92 5.56 2.82
CA GLY A 144 0.44 5.70 2.29
C GLY A 144 0.76 4.67 1.20
N SER A 145 0.31 3.42 1.40
CA SER A 145 0.40 2.40 0.35
C SER A 145 -0.39 2.81 -0.90
N ALA A 146 -1.61 3.30 -0.74
CA ALA A 146 -2.41 3.78 -1.87
C ALA A 146 -1.73 4.96 -2.57
N MET A 147 -1.16 5.91 -1.84
CA MET A 147 -0.38 7.03 -2.39
C MET A 147 0.84 6.53 -3.18
N ARG A 148 1.63 5.61 -2.62
CA ARG A 148 2.77 5.00 -3.32
C ARG A 148 2.37 4.42 -4.67
N PHE A 149 1.34 3.56 -4.70
CA PHE A 149 0.90 2.91 -5.93
C PHE A 149 0.25 3.89 -6.91
N PHE A 150 -0.46 4.89 -6.42
CA PHE A 150 -0.96 5.99 -7.24
C PHE A 150 0.19 6.72 -7.95
N LEU A 151 1.21 7.14 -7.21
CA LEU A 151 2.34 7.91 -7.75
C LEU A 151 3.18 7.10 -8.75
N THR A 152 3.45 5.83 -8.47
CA THR A 152 4.20 4.97 -9.39
C THR A 152 3.41 4.72 -10.68
N ARG A 153 2.10 4.48 -10.58
CA ARG A 153 1.24 4.33 -11.76
C ARG A 153 1.09 5.64 -12.55
N LEU A 154 1.01 6.78 -11.87
CA LEU A 154 0.98 8.08 -12.52
C LEU A 154 2.27 8.35 -13.30
N TYR A 155 3.41 8.01 -12.70
CA TYR A 155 4.69 8.11 -13.38
C TYR A 155 4.72 7.23 -14.64
N ASP A 156 4.32 5.97 -14.54
CA ASP A 156 4.25 5.06 -15.67
C ASP A 156 3.24 5.53 -16.72
N TRP A 157 2.08 6.05 -16.29
CA TRP A 157 1.04 6.58 -17.18
C TRP A 157 1.54 7.70 -18.08
N ILE A 158 2.37 8.58 -17.51
CA ILE A 158 2.92 9.74 -18.22
C ILE A 158 4.11 9.35 -19.11
N HIS A 159 4.96 8.43 -18.64
CA HIS A 159 6.24 8.14 -19.29
C HIS A 159 6.25 6.90 -20.17
N THR A 160 5.19 6.06 -20.14
CA THR A 160 5.13 4.88 -21.00
C THR A 160 4.87 5.30 -22.44
N PRO A 161 5.75 4.94 -23.40
CA PRO A 161 5.54 5.24 -24.81
C PRO A 161 4.26 4.63 -25.35
N THR A 162 3.62 5.28 -26.31
CA THR A 162 2.35 4.82 -26.92
C THR A 162 2.49 3.50 -27.71
N ASP A 163 3.71 3.14 -28.11
CA ASP A 163 4.06 1.90 -28.79
C ASP A 163 4.60 0.81 -27.86
N ALA A 164 4.55 1.02 -26.54
CA ALA A 164 4.98 0.03 -25.57
C ALA A 164 4.11 -1.23 -25.62
N LEU A 165 4.73 -2.40 -25.46
CA LEU A 165 4.03 -3.69 -25.43
C LEU A 165 3.11 -3.87 -24.21
N VAL A 166 3.36 -3.11 -23.14
CA VAL A 166 2.59 -3.17 -21.90
C VAL A 166 1.91 -1.81 -21.69
N SER A 167 0.59 -1.81 -21.55
CA SER A 167 -0.16 -0.61 -21.19
C SER A 167 0.01 -0.30 -19.70
N PRO A 168 0.26 0.96 -19.33
CA PRO A 168 0.31 1.35 -17.93
C PRO A 168 -1.05 1.15 -17.26
N LYS A 169 -1.03 0.83 -15.97
CA LYS A 169 -2.26 0.70 -15.17
C LYS A 169 -2.83 2.07 -14.87
N ASP A 170 -4.16 2.18 -14.86
CA ASP A 170 -4.86 3.41 -14.51
C ASP A 170 -4.50 3.86 -13.07
N PRO A 171 -3.91 5.05 -12.87
CA PRO A 171 -3.63 5.58 -11.54
C PRO A 171 -4.91 5.87 -10.73
N MET A 172 -6.04 6.14 -11.40
CA MET A 172 -7.28 6.55 -10.75
C MET A 172 -7.89 5.43 -9.90
N GLU A 173 -7.57 4.17 -10.15
CA GLU A 173 -7.93 3.07 -9.24
C GLU A 173 -7.38 3.32 -7.84
N TYR A 174 -6.08 3.62 -7.74
CA TYR A 174 -5.43 3.88 -6.44
C TYR A 174 -5.76 5.25 -5.86
N TRP A 175 -6.11 6.22 -6.68
CA TRP A 175 -6.69 7.47 -6.21
C TRP A 175 -8.02 7.24 -5.49
N SER A 176 -8.87 6.39 -6.01
CA SER A 176 -10.15 6.03 -5.37
C SER A 176 -9.95 5.30 -4.04
N ILE A 177 -8.99 4.36 -3.98
CA ILE A 177 -8.59 3.66 -2.76
C ILE A 177 -8.06 4.65 -1.71
N LEU A 178 -7.19 5.58 -2.13
CA LEU A 178 -6.67 6.63 -1.25
C LEU A 178 -7.79 7.50 -0.66
N ARG A 179 -8.73 7.91 -1.49
CA ARG A 179 -9.90 8.68 -1.03
C ARG A 179 -10.73 7.93 0.01
N PHE A 180 -10.92 6.64 -0.17
CA PHE A 180 -11.58 5.81 0.83
C PHE A 180 -10.85 5.88 2.18
N HIS A 181 -9.55 5.62 2.24
CA HIS A 181 -8.79 5.64 3.47
C HIS A 181 -8.81 7.00 4.18
N GLN A 182 -8.86 8.08 3.43
CA GLN A 182 -8.96 9.43 3.99
C GLN A 182 -10.37 9.82 4.45
N SER A 183 -11.40 9.12 3.99
CA SER A 183 -12.78 9.30 4.47
C SER A 183 -13.09 8.49 5.73
N VAL A 184 -12.20 7.60 6.14
CA VAL A 184 -12.39 6.69 7.27
C VAL A 184 -12.09 7.41 8.57
N SER A 185 -13.03 7.32 9.53
CA SER A 185 -12.92 7.96 10.84
C SER A 185 -12.32 7.09 11.94
N GLY A 186 -11.86 5.86 11.63
CA GLY A 186 -11.26 4.97 12.63
C GLY A 186 -11.06 3.53 12.18
N THR A 187 -10.52 2.74 13.08
CA THR A 187 -10.11 1.34 12.83
C THR A 187 -11.29 0.39 12.63
N ALA A 188 -12.46 0.71 13.17
CA ALA A 188 -13.68 -0.10 13.02
C ALA A 188 -14.06 -0.34 11.55
N THR A 189 -13.77 0.61 10.66
CA THR A 189 -13.99 0.48 9.21
C THR A 189 -13.17 -0.67 8.60
N TYR A 190 -12.07 -1.06 9.24
CA TYR A 190 -11.25 -2.22 8.81
C TYR A 190 -11.65 -3.52 9.52
N GLY A 191 -12.67 -3.47 10.38
CA GLY A 191 -13.12 -4.61 11.18
C GLY A 191 -12.27 -4.86 12.42
N ILE A 192 -11.62 -3.81 12.93
CA ILE A 192 -10.83 -3.81 14.15
C ILE A 192 -11.69 -3.17 15.24
N ASP A 193 -12.15 -3.96 16.17
CA ASP A 193 -12.84 -3.53 17.39
C ASP A 193 -11.77 -3.46 18.49
N LEU A 194 -11.23 -2.26 18.77
CA LEU A 194 -10.29 -1.98 19.87
C LEU A 194 -11.05 -1.68 21.16
#